data_c792de8cdb9bf03e75114c060cb7a433
#
_entry.id   c792de8cdb9bf03e75114c060cb7a433
#
_cell.length_a   1.000
_cell.length_b   1.000
_cell.length_c   1.000
_cell.angle_alpha   90.00
_cell.angle_beta   90.00
_cell.angle_gamma   90.00
#
_symmetry.space_group_name_H-M   'P 1'
#
loop_
_entity.id
_entity.type
_entity.pdbx_description
1 polymer ?
#
loop_
_entity_poly.entity_id
_entity_poly.type
_entity_poly.pdbx_seq_one_letter_code
_entity_poly.pdbx_strand_id
1 'polypeptide(L)'
;MSKKNKKFFRNDDATFAWQNGYINNNKINSNKPSIYDHISLDQSSGKNFLSKSLIPNYNFEDIYDTDKYSNKNKNKNENNIINKKTNNKYNNENENINYTNEIPSINRELNSIITSTVGLSNLGNTCFMNTCLQNLIHSEDFIKRLLTKKSSISRATPISYYFFNLCKELANSTRAVSPNKLKEKFGQKHLLFAGYGQNDTQEFCRVLLEDMNNELNEVKKKKPYVELKTSGKSKIQCDKEFDENFRGRESSIVMDSFYGQIINIFTCKCGFKDYSFQKVLDLPLLLQTSDMVSIDDLLEEYFEEEEIKFETKCEKCGKKRVHKKEVKFSQPPNILILSLQRINNRTKRKNTCYVTFPEILDINKFIDVDCGHAKETQYILYGIGNHSGTINFGHYYAYVKLNDKYWYEFNDSMVRRISGGINTRSNTAYTLFYKKRI
;
A
#
# COMPACT_ATOMS: atom_id res chain seq x y z
N MET A 1 -21.81 12.71 -41.39
CA MET A 1 -21.08 12.78 -40.44
C MET A 1 -21.31 11.65 -39.44
N SER A 2 -20.52 10.66 -39.53
CA SER A 2 -20.80 9.32 -39.01
C SER A 2 -20.09 9.10 -37.67
N LYS A 3 -20.86 8.92 -36.60
CA LYS A 3 -20.34 8.37 -35.34
C LYS A 3 -20.07 6.89 -35.55
N LYS A 4 -18.81 6.50 -35.72
CA LYS A 4 -18.36 5.13 -35.70
C LYS A 4 -18.45 4.59 -34.26
N ASN A 5 -19.37 3.66 -34.03
CA ASN A 5 -19.43 2.84 -32.83
C ASN A 5 -18.14 2.03 -32.68
N LYS A 6 -17.24 2.43 -31.83
CA LYS A 6 -16.16 1.56 -31.35
C LYS A 6 -16.73 0.66 -30.27
N LYS A 7 -17.02 -0.59 -30.59
CA LYS A 7 -17.21 -1.66 -29.61
C LYS A 7 -15.87 -1.94 -28.94
N PHE A 8 -15.69 -1.45 -27.72
CA PHE A 8 -14.58 -1.81 -26.87
C PHE A 8 -14.89 -3.14 -26.19
N PHE A 9 -14.03 -4.13 -26.36
CA PHE A 9 -14.02 -5.31 -25.51
C PHE A 9 -13.38 -4.91 -24.17
N ARG A 10 -14.20 -4.71 -23.15
CA ARG A 10 -13.72 -4.57 -21.77
C ARG A 10 -13.19 -5.94 -21.30
N ASN A 11 -11.91 -6.01 -20.95
CA ASN A 11 -11.31 -7.18 -20.32
C ASN A 11 -11.63 -7.18 -18.82
N ASP A 12 -12.83 -7.68 -18.50
CA ASP A 12 -13.40 -7.70 -17.13
C ASP A 12 -12.62 -8.56 -16.11
N ASP A 13 -11.72 -9.43 -16.61
CA ASP A 13 -10.95 -10.36 -15.77
C ASP A 13 -9.69 -9.76 -15.13
N ALA A 14 -9.20 -8.61 -15.58
CA ALA A 14 -7.99 -7.99 -15.03
C ALA A 14 -8.22 -7.32 -13.66
N THR A 15 -9.37 -6.68 -13.49
CA THR A 15 -9.78 -6.08 -12.22
C THR A 15 -10.07 -7.11 -11.14
N PHE A 16 -10.62 -8.27 -11.55
CA PHE A 16 -10.96 -9.37 -10.64
C PHE A 16 -9.72 -10.15 -10.15
N ALA A 17 -8.71 -10.30 -11.02
CA ALA A 17 -7.47 -11.02 -10.67
C ALA A 17 -6.59 -10.25 -9.66
N TRP A 18 -6.68 -8.92 -9.62
CA TRP A 18 -5.93 -8.06 -8.70
C TRP A 18 -6.53 -7.97 -7.31
N GLN A 19 -7.83 -8.21 -7.18
CA GLN A 19 -8.49 -8.25 -5.87
C GLN A 19 -8.29 -9.60 -5.16
N ASN A 20 -7.92 -10.67 -5.91
CA ASN A 20 -7.82 -12.04 -5.39
C ASN A 20 -6.41 -12.64 -5.53
N GLY A 21 -5.36 -11.92 -5.25
CA GLY A 21 -3.96 -12.32 -5.21
C GLY A 21 -3.63 -13.81 -5.55
N TYR A 22 -2.69 -13.99 -6.50
CA TYR A 22 -1.97 -15.25 -6.79
C TYR A 22 -2.64 -16.33 -7.63
N ILE A 23 -2.32 -16.34 -8.92
CA ILE A 23 -2.34 -17.59 -9.72
C ILE A 23 -0.91 -18.16 -9.72
N ASN A 24 -0.74 -19.22 -8.98
CA ASN A 24 0.51 -19.98 -8.92
C ASN A 24 0.57 -20.97 -10.10
N ASN A 25 1.45 -20.74 -11.08
CA ASN A 25 1.77 -21.68 -12.14
C ASN A 25 3.12 -22.35 -11.85
N ASN A 26 3.12 -23.33 -10.95
CA ASN A 26 4.15 -24.37 -10.94
C ASN A 26 3.49 -25.71 -10.70
N LYS A 27 3.34 -26.49 -11.78
CA LYS A 27 3.08 -27.92 -11.68
C LYS A 27 4.28 -28.62 -11.07
N ILE A 28 4.18 -28.92 -9.79
CA ILE A 28 4.96 -30.00 -9.17
C ILE A 28 3.94 -30.98 -8.61
N ASN A 29 3.98 -32.22 -9.14
CA ASN A 29 3.18 -33.35 -8.69
C ASN A 29 3.38 -33.58 -7.18
N SER A 30 2.32 -33.37 -6.40
CA SER A 30 2.15 -34.03 -5.12
C SER A 30 0.65 -34.10 -4.84
N ASN A 31 0.14 -35.32 -4.61
CA ASN A 31 -1.22 -35.64 -4.22
C ASN A 31 -1.56 -35.03 -2.85
N LYS A 32 -1.97 -33.76 -2.82
CA LYS A 32 -2.74 -33.15 -1.74
C LYS A 32 -3.79 -32.23 -2.36
N PRO A 33 -5.05 -32.24 -1.91
CA PRO A 33 -6.08 -31.38 -2.45
C PRO A 33 -5.71 -29.91 -2.26
N SER A 34 -5.85 -29.15 -3.33
CA SER A 34 -5.69 -27.68 -3.35
C SER A 34 -6.80 -27.04 -2.52
N ILE A 35 -6.46 -26.03 -1.72
CA ILE A 35 -7.41 -25.21 -0.95
C ILE A 35 -8.48 -24.55 -1.83
N TYR A 36 -8.32 -24.60 -3.15
CA TYR A 36 -9.23 -24.01 -4.15
C TYR A 36 -10.40 -24.89 -4.61
N ASP A 37 -10.47 -26.17 -4.17
CA ASP A 37 -11.51 -27.09 -4.63
C ASP A 37 -12.82 -27.01 -3.83
N HIS A 38 -12.96 -26.09 -2.88
CA HIS A 38 -14.16 -25.94 -2.03
C HIS A 38 -14.97 -24.68 -2.24
N ILE A 39 -14.85 -24.00 -3.38
CA ILE A 39 -15.79 -22.93 -3.76
C ILE A 39 -16.83 -23.54 -4.71
N SER A 40 -17.71 -24.37 -4.17
CA SER A 40 -18.98 -24.68 -4.79
C SER A 40 -19.98 -23.56 -4.45
N LEU A 41 -20.49 -22.91 -5.49
CA LEU A 41 -21.58 -21.94 -5.38
C LEU A 41 -22.85 -22.65 -4.87
N ASP A 42 -23.14 -22.52 -3.58
CA ASP A 42 -24.43 -22.89 -3.04
C ASP A 42 -25.47 -21.81 -3.40
N GLN A 43 -26.35 -22.11 -4.35
CA GLN A 43 -27.40 -21.23 -4.87
C GLN A 43 -28.66 -21.19 -3.97
N SER A 44 -28.64 -21.71 -2.75
CA SER A 44 -29.88 -21.97 -1.99
C SER A 44 -30.21 -21.03 -0.82
N SER A 45 -29.46 -19.97 -0.54
CA SER A 45 -29.82 -19.05 0.53
C SER A 45 -29.85 -17.58 0.11
N GLY A 46 -31.07 -17.07 -0.11
CA GLY A 46 -31.35 -15.65 -0.42
C GLY A 46 -31.06 -14.71 0.73
N LYS A 47 -29.78 -14.50 1.06
CA LYS A 47 -29.35 -13.49 2.04
C LYS A 47 -28.76 -12.27 1.33
N ASN A 48 -29.10 -11.10 1.86
CA ASN A 48 -28.76 -9.78 1.36
C ASN A 48 -27.25 -9.60 1.07
N PHE A 49 -26.88 -9.37 -0.20
CA PHE A 49 -25.50 -9.26 -0.67
C PHE A 49 -24.96 -7.82 -0.72
N LEU A 50 -25.79 -6.80 -0.41
CA LEU A 50 -25.37 -5.39 -0.46
C LEU A 50 -24.40 -4.99 0.68
N SER A 51 -24.35 -5.75 1.76
CA SER A 51 -23.52 -5.44 2.94
C SER A 51 -22.28 -6.32 3.08
N LYS A 52 -22.07 -7.28 2.18
CA LYS A 52 -20.81 -8.03 2.20
C LYS A 52 -19.75 -7.28 1.43
N SER A 53 -18.79 -6.71 2.15
CA SER A 53 -17.54 -6.25 1.56
C SER A 53 -16.99 -7.41 0.72
N LEU A 54 -16.71 -7.17 -0.56
CA LEU A 54 -16.03 -8.10 -1.47
C LEU A 54 -14.52 -8.25 -1.13
N ILE A 55 -14.18 -8.13 0.13
CA ILE A 55 -12.86 -8.49 0.65
C ILE A 55 -13.03 -9.90 1.22
N PRO A 56 -12.36 -10.93 0.69
CA PRO A 56 -12.25 -12.20 1.39
C PRO A 56 -11.64 -11.91 2.75
N ASN A 57 -12.34 -12.27 3.83
CA ASN A 57 -11.77 -12.32 5.17
C ASN A 57 -10.63 -13.36 5.15
N TYR A 58 -9.41 -12.92 4.88
CA TYR A 58 -8.25 -13.70 5.25
C TYR A 58 -8.12 -13.62 6.76
N ASN A 59 -8.60 -14.65 7.43
CA ASN A 59 -8.20 -14.93 8.79
C ASN A 59 -6.72 -15.32 8.74
N PHE A 60 -5.84 -14.40 9.06
CA PHE A 60 -4.39 -14.62 9.20
C PHE A 60 -4.05 -15.58 10.36
N GLU A 61 -5.03 -15.99 11.15
CA GLU A 61 -4.81 -16.90 12.30
C GLU A 61 -4.59 -18.36 11.89
N ASP A 62 -4.99 -18.77 10.69
CA ASP A 62 -4.91 -20.16 10.26
C ASP A 62 -3.55 -20.59 9.66
N ILE A 63 -2.56 -19.69 9.58
CA ILE A 63 -1.25 -19.99 8.96
C ILE A 63 -0.11 -20.16 9.97
N TYR A 64 -0.31 -19.82 11.24
CA TYR A 64 0.75 -19.90 12.26
C TYR A 64 0.33 -20.70 13.47
N ASP A 65 0.22 -22.06 13.32
CA ASP A 65 0.29 -22.99 14.44
C ASP A 65 1.78 -23.26 14.76
N THR A 66 2.37 -22.41 15.62
CA THR A 66 3.77 -22.52 16.07
C THR A 66 3.95 -23.30 17.38
N ASP A 67 2.94 -24.05 17.83
CA ASP A 67 3.03 -24.80 19.06
C ASP A 67 3.39 -26.28 18.85
N LYS A 68 4.53 -26.54 18.22
CA LYS A 68 5.17 -27.87 18.30
C LYS A 68 6.68 -27.75 18.32
N TYR A 69 7.24 -27.24 19.39
CA TYR A 69 8.59 -27.57 19.88
C TYR A 69 8.87 -26.76 21.15
N SER A 70 8.31 -27.19 22.28
CA SER A 70 8.89 -26.83 23.58
C SER A 70 9.20 -28.11 24.36
N ASN A 71 10.48 -28.41 24.45
CA ASN A 71 11.01 -29.44 25.30
C ASN A 71 10.99 -29.02 26.76
N LYS A 72 10.57 -29.99 27.56
CA LYS A 72 10.55 -30.02 29.03
C LYS A 72 11.88 -29.58 29.65
N ASN A 73 11.80 -28.64 30.59
CA ASN A 73 12.57 -28.81 31.83
C ASN A 73 11.87 -28.09 32.99
N LYS A 74 11.41 -28.91 33.93
CA LYS A 74 10.93 -28.51 35.24
C LYS A 74 12.13 -28.18 36.12
N ASN A 75 12.09 -27.07 36.84
CA ASN A 75 12.58 -27.08 38.23
C ASN A 75 11.82 -26.03 39.05
N LYS A 76 11.34 -26.56 40.19
CA LYS A 76 10.65 -25.86 41.26
C LYS A 76 11.60 -24.92 42.00
N ASN A 77 11.10 -23.80 42.47
CA ASN A 77 11.25 -23.43 43.88
C ASN A 77 10.25 -22.34 44.27
N GLU A 78 9.60 -22.62 45.39
CA GLU A 78 8.59 -21.86 46.11
C GLU A 78 9.21 -20.77 47.01
N ASN A 79 8.32 -19.90 47.45
CA ASN A 79 8.36 -19.03 48.65
C ASN A 79 9.00 -17.66 48.50
N ASN A 80 8.35 -16.53 48.81
CA ASN A 80 7.57 -16.16 49.99
C ASN A 80 6.90 -14.81 49.84
N ILE A 81 5.74 -14.74 50.44
CA ILE A 81 4.89 -13.56 50.72
C ILE A 81 5.62 -12.58 51.63
N ILE A 82 5.49 -11.26 51.41
CA ILE A 82 5.22 -10.27 52.48
C ILE A 82 4.57 -8.99 51.88
N ASN A 83 3.39 -8.70 52.44
CA ASN A 83 2.67 -7.44 52.34
C ASN A 83 3.47 -6.29 52.98
N LYS A 84 3.45 -5.12 52.35
CA LYS A 84 3.37 -3.85 53.09
C LYS A 84 2.67 -2.78 52.26
N LYS A 85 1.48 -2.41 52.76
CA LYS A 85 0.85 -1.10 52.51
C LYS A 85 1.74 -0.03 53.09
N THR A 86 2.00 1.04 52.35
CA THR A 86 2.06 2.39 52.97
C THR A 86 1.80 3.44 51.89
N ASN A 87 1.03 4.38 52.32
CA ASN A 87 0.55 5.59 51.69
C ASN A 87 1.65 6.51 51.15
N ASN A 88 1.29 7.18 50.06
CA ASN A 88 1.22 8.61 50.00
C ASN A 88 2.24 9.47 49.34
N LYS A 89 1.66 10.39 48.78
CA LYS A 89 2.01 11.79 48.52
C LYS A 89 2.44 12.09 47.09
N TYR A 90 1.57 12.86 46.50
CA TYR A 90 1.81 13.77 45.38
C TYR A 90 3.17 14.41 45.48
N ASN A 91 4.00 14.21 44.46
CA ASN A 91 4.97 15.21 44.06
C ASN A 91 4.88 15.28 42.51
N ASN A 92 4.14 16.29 42.05
CA ASN A 92 4.30 16.91 40.77
C ASN A 92 5.63 17.63 40.76
N GLU A 93 6.64 17.05 40.14
CA GLU A 93 7.81 17.81 39.70
C GLU A 93 8.46 17.12 38.51
N ASN A 94 8.44 17.84 37.37
CA ASN A 94 9.41 17.76 36.28
C ASN A 94 9.45 16.52 35.36
N GLU A 95 8.44 16.37 34.51
CA GLU A 95 8.60 15.70 33.21
C GLU A 95 8.61 16.68 32.02
N ASN A 96 9.22 17.82 32.14
CA ASN A 96 9.23 18.86 31.10
C ASN A 96 10.63 19.16 30.52
N ILE A 97 11.58 18.21 30.52
CA ILE A 97 12.97 18.55 30.12
C ILE A 97 13.46 17.92 28.81
N ASN A 98 12.72 17.01 28.14
CA ASN A 98 13.29 16.34 26.96
C ASN A 98 12.68 16.68 25.58
N TYR A 99 11.55 17.36 25.51
CA TYR A 99 10.89 17.62 24.21
C TYR A 99 11.60 18.65 23.32
N THR A 100 12.34 19.58 23.86
CA THR A 100 12.98 20.66 23.08
C THR A 100 14.27 20.24 22.37
N ASN A 101 14.96 19.19 22.84
CA ASN A 101 16.23 18.71 22.24
C ASN A 101 16.04 17.56 21.22
N GLU A 102 14.92 16.86 21.23
CA GLU A 102 14.68 15.76 20.30
C GLU A 102 14.28 16.22 18.88
N ILE A 103 13.50 17.29 18.76
CA ILE A 103 13.04 17.79 17.46
C ILE A 103 14.21 18.22 16.55
N PRO A 104 15.23 18.97 17.00
CA PRO A 104 16.39 19.32 16.17
C PRO A 104 17.20 18.09 15.75
N SER A 105 17.31 17.07 16.61
CA SER A 105 18.05 15.84 16.29
C SER A 105 17.33 15.00 15.25
N ILE A 106 16.00 14.86 15.34
CA ILE A 106 15.16 14.17 14.36
C ILE A 106 15.26 14.87 13.00
N ASN A 107 15.17 16.20 12.94
CA ASN A 107 15.26 16.96 11.70
C ASN A 107 16.62 16.80 11.02
N ARG A 108 17.73 16.74 11.78
CA ARG A 108 19.06 16.48 11.24
C ARG A 108 19.17 15.07 10.67
N GLU A 109 18.71 14.06 11.41
CA GLU A 109 18.70 12.67 10.98
C GLU A 109 17.80 12.49 9.74
N LEU A 110 16.60 13.08 9.74
CA LEU A 110 15.70 13.11 8.59
C LEU A 110 16.40 13.68 7.37
N ASN A 111 16.96 14.88 7.48
CA ASN A 111 17.60 15.55 6.36
C ASN A 111 18.76 14.72 5.80
N SER A 112 19.60 14.11 6.64
CA SER A 112 20.71 13.27 6.16
C SER A 112 20.23 12.01 5.42
N ILE A 113 19.08 11.45 5.78
CA ILE A 113 18.51 10.29 5.08
C ILE A 113 17.93 10.71 3.73
N ILE A 114 17.02 11.69 3.71
CA ILE A 114 16.24 12.04 2.52
C ILE A 114 17.04 12.83 1.46
N THR A 115 18.22 13.32 1.78
CA THR A 115 19.14 13.97 0.83
C THR A 115 20.31 13.08 0.43
N SER A 116 20.36 11.83 0.89
CA SER A 116 21.43 10.90 0.55
C SER A 116 21.46 10.60 -0.94
N THR A 117 22.62 10.73 -1.57
CA THR A 117 22.88 10.36 -2.96
C THR A 117 23.65 9.04 -3.04
N VAL A 118 23.39 8.13 -2.12
CA VAL A 118 24.07 6.82 -2.02
C VAL A 118 23.23 5.73 -2.66
N GLY A 119 23.84 4.94 -3.56
CA GLY A 119 23.20 3.83 -4.25
C GLY A 119 23.10 2.57 -3.38
N LEU A 120 22.36 1.57 -3.90
CA LEU A 120 22.22 0.25 -3.30
C LEU A 120 22.87 -0.80 -4.18
N SER A 121 23.64 -1.72 -3.58
CA SER A 121 24.26 -2.83 -4.32
C SER A 121 23.20 -3.78 -4.87
N ASN A 122 23.36 -4.19 -6.14
CA ASN A 122 22.52 -5.24 -6.72
C ASN A 122 23.08 -6.61 -6.26
N LEU A 123 22.22 -7.41 -5.62
CA LEU A 123 22.55 -8.70 -5.03
C LEU A 123 22.19 -9.88 -5.94
N GLY A 124 22.05 -9.63 -7.24
CA GLY A 124 21.56 -10.57 -8.24
C GLY A 124 20.07 -10.37 -8.49
N ASN A 125 19.75 -9.65 -9.60
CA ASN A 125 18.38 -9.28 -10.01
C ASN A 125 17.53 -8.55 -8.93
N THR A 126 18.17 -7.83 -8.00
CA THR A 126 17.46 -7.08 -6.93
C THR A 126 17.19 -5.62 -7.30
N CYS A 127 17.31 -5.25 -8.56
CA CYS A 127 17.01 -3.89 -9.04
C CYS A 127 15.56 -3.47 -8.73
N PHE A 128 14.60 -4.40 -8.78
CA PHE A 128 13.21 -4.12 -8.37
C PHE A 128 13.10 -3.67 -6.92
N MET A 129 13.83 -4.33 -6.01
CA MET A 129 13.89 -4.00 -4.60
C MET A 129 14.59 -2.66 -4.39
N ASN A 130 15.76 -2.45 -5.01
CA ASN A 130 16.52 -1.21 -4.90
C ASN A 130 15.71 0.00 -5.36
N THR A 131 14.98 -0.14 -6.47
CA THR A 131 14.10 0.92 -7.00
C THR A 131 12.98 1.29 -6.02
N CYS A 132 12.30 0.30 -5.45
CA CYS A 132 11.28 0.53 -4.42
C CYS A 132 11.89 1.20 -3.18
N LEU A 133 12.99 0.66 -2.65
CA LEU A 133 13.65 1.17 -1.44
C LEU A 133 14.09 2.63 -1.60
N GLN A 134 14.68 3.00 -2.74
CA GLN A 134 15.07 4.40 -2.99
C GLN A 134 13.87 5.35 -2.97
N ASN A 135 12.74 4.99 -3.57
CA ASN A 135 11.53 5.81 -3.53
C ASN A 135 10.95 5.94 -2.12
N LEU A 136 10.98 4.88 -1.31
CA LEU A 136 10.47 4.89 0.07
C LEU A 136 11.41 5.65 1.04
N ILE A 137 12.73 5.48 0.91
CA ILE A 137 13.74 6.12 1.76
C ILE A 137 13.74 7.65 1.57
N HIS A 138 13.43 8.12 0.36
CA HIS A 138 13.33 9.55 0.08
C HIS A 138 11.92 10.13 0.28
N SER A 139 11.00 9.36 0.85
CA SER A 139 9.69 9.83 1.27
C SER A 139 9.78 10.58 2.60
N GLU A 140 9.82 11.91 2.54
CA GLU A 140 10.02 12.79 3.69
C GLU A 140 9.01 12.53 4.83
N ASP A 141 7.69 12.50 4.51
CA ASP A 141 6.65 12.28 5.51
C ASP A 141 6.79 10.91 6.20
N PHE A 142 7.02 9.86 5.41
CA PHE A 142 7.18 8.51 5.94
C PHE A 142 8.43 8.36 6.82
N ILE A 143 9.60 8.85 6.36
CA ILE A 143 10.84 8.78 7.15
C ILE A 143 10.75 9.63 8.41
N LYS A 144 10.13 10.80 8.34
CA LYS A 144 9.88 11.62 9.54
C LYS A 144 9.06 10.86 10.58
N ARG A 145 7.97 10.21 10.18
CA ARG A 145 7.15 9.37 11.06
C ARG A 145 7.93 8.16 11.60
N LEU A 146 8.73 7.53 10.74
CA LEU A 146 9.57 6.39 11.12
C LEU A 146 10.57 6.78 12.23
N LEU A 147 11.18 7.95 12.12
CA LEU A 147 12.11 8.48 13.13
C LEU A 147 11.42 8.77 14.48
N THR A 148 10.15 9.21 14.48
CA THR A 148 9.40 9.39 15.74
C THR A 148 9.08 8.06 16.44
N LYS A 149 9.10 6.95 15.71
CA LYS A 149 8.82 5.60 16.23
C LYS A 149 10.07 4.75 16.43
N LYS A 150 11.28 5.34 16.36
CA LYS A 150 12.56 4.61 16.44
C LYS A 150 12.68 3.72 17.70
N SER A 151 12.08 4.12 18.83
CA SER A 151 12.07 3.32 20.07
C SER A 151 11.25 2.03 19.99
N SER A 152 10.27 1.98 19.09
CA SER A 152 9.43 0.80 18.85
C SER A 152 10.05 -0.15 17.82
N ILE A 153 11.11 0.27 17.11
CA ILE A 153 11.77 -0.50 16.07
C ILE A 153 12.90 -1.31 16.71
N SER A 154 12.78 -2.63 16.67
CA SER A 154 13.74 -3.54 17.29
C SER A 154 13.90 -4.82 16.47
N ARG A 155 14.73 -5.74 16.94
CA ARG A 155 14.87 -7.07 16.30
C ARG A 155 13.58 -7.92 16.35
N ALA A 156 12.61 -7.54 17.18
CA ALA A 156 11.28 -8.15 17.21
C ALA A 156 10.38 -7.66 16.05
N THR A 157 10.77 -6.58 15.37
CA THR A 157 10.14 -6.05 14.15
C THR A 157 11.15 -6.09 13.00
N PRO A 158 11.53 -7.29 12.51
CA PRO A 158 12.74 -7.47 11.72
C PRO A 158 12.75 -6.71 10.40
N ILE A 159 11.63 -6.62 9.69
CA ILE A 159 11.57 -5.91 8.40
C ILE A 159 11.76 -4.41 8.61
N SER A 160 11.00 -3.82 9.54
CA SER A 160 11.11 -2.40 9.90
C SER A 160 12.49 -2.07 10.48
N TYR A 161 13.07 -2.97 11.27
CA TYR A 161 14.41 -2.82 11.85
C TYR A 161 15.50 -2.77 10.77
N TYR A 162 15.51 -3.70 9.83
CA TYR A 162 16.52 -3.71 8.78
C TYR A 162 16.30 -2.62 7.75
N PHE A 163 15.05 -2.23 7.47
CA PHE A 163 14.75 -1.05 6.65
C PHE A 163 15.29 0.23 7.32
N PHE A 164 15.02 0.43 8.61
CA PHE A 164 15.49 1.60 9.36
C PHE A 164 17.01 1.66 9.43
N ASN A 165 17.69 0.54 9.68
CA ASN A 165 19.15 0.50 9.66
C ASN A 165 19.73 0.79 8.27
N LEU A 166 19.09 0.32 7.21
CA LEU A 166 19.47 0.66 5.83
C LEU A 166 19.39 2.16 5.57
N CYS A 167 18.33 2.84 6.04
CA CYS A 167 18.21 4.30 5.97
C CYS A 167 19.40 5.00 6.66
N LYS A 168 19.76 4.52 7.85
CA LYS A 168 20.91 5.07 8.62
C LYS A 168 22.26 4.80 7.95
N GLU A 169 22.45 3.62 7.38
CA GLU A 169 23.66 3.29 6.63
C GLU A 169 23.81 4.18 5.39
N LEU A 170 22.71 4.43 4.64
CA LEU A 170 22.73 5.34 3.49
C LEU A 170 23.04 6.80 3.89
N ALA A 171 22.51 7.28 5.02
CA ALA A 171 22.78 8.62 5.51
C ALA A 171 24.24 8.85 5.93
N ASN A 172 24.97 7.79 6.31
CA ASN A 172 26.33 7.85 6.81
C ASN A 172 27.38 7.28 5.87
N SER A 173 27.01 6.83 4.67
CA SER A 173 27.93 6.25 3.69
C SER A 173 28.23 7.23 2.57
N THR A 174 29.41 7.05 1.96
CA THR A 174 29.80 7.69 0.69
C THR A 174 29.92 6.68 -0.45
N ARG A 175 29.67 5.39 -0.16
CA ARG A 175 29.74 4.30 -1.13
C ARG A 175 28.41 3.54 -1.11
N ALA A 176 28.12 2.83 -2.20
CA ALA A 176 26.91 2.03 -2.29
C ALA A 176 26.78 1.07 -1.09
N VAL A 177 25.58 1.02 -0.52
CA VAL A 177 25.23 0.19 0.64
C VAL A 177 24.57 -1.10 0.18
N SER A 178 24.82 -2.19 0.90
CA SER A 178 24.24 -3.49 0.58
C SER A 178 22.94 -3.72 1.37
N PRO A 179 21.77 -3.91 0.71
CA PRO A 179 20.51 -4.22 1.38
C PRO A 179 20.35 -5.71 1.74
N ASN A 180 21.46 -6.48 1.85
CA ASN A 180 21.45 -7.94 1.99
C ASN A 180 20.69 -8.42 3.24
N LYS A 181 20.82 -7.73 4.38
CA LYS A 181 20.16 -8.12 5.64
C LYS A 181 18.63 -7.97 5.52
N LEU A 182 18.17 -6.89 4.88
CA LEU A 182 16.74 -6.71 4.60
C LEU A 182 16.24 -7.79 3.62
N LYS A 183 16.97 -8.01 2.50
CA LYS A 183 16.64 -9.06 1.52
C LYS A 183 16.56 -10.44 2.17
N GLU A 184 17.53 -10.78 3.02
CA GLU A 184 17.56 -12.08 3.72
C GLU A 184 16.33 -12.24 4.60
N LYS A 185 16.02 -11.27 5.46
CA LYS A 185 14.89 -11.35 6.37
C LYS A 185 13.54 -11.33 5.65
N PHE A 186 13.43 -10.50 4.63
CA PHE A 186 12.25 -10.46 3.78
C PHE A 186 12.04 -11.78 3.03
N GLY A 187 13.10 -12.35 2.44
CA GLY A 187 13.06 -13.64 1.76
C GLY A 187 12.76 -14.84 2.67
N GLN A 188 13.16 -14.78 3.96
CA GLN A 188 12.77 -15.81 4.95
C GLN A 188 11.26 -15.84 5.19
N LYS A 189 10.61 -14.69 5.10
CA LYS A 189 9.16 -14.55 5.27
C LYS A 189 8.40 -14.77 3.96
N HIS A 190 8.96 -14.35 2.85
CA HIS A 190 8.33 -14.36 1.53
C HIS A 190 9.21 -15.11 0.52
N LEU A 191 8.95 -16.41 0.34
CA LEU A 191 9.77 -17.29 -0.52
C LEU A 191 9.87 -16.82 -1.97
N LEU A 192 8.87 -16.10 -2.49
CA LEU A 192 8.91 -15.50 -3.82
C LEU A 192 10.14 -14.58 -4.00
N PHE A 193 10.50 -13.84 -2.95
CA PHE A 193 11.61 -12.88 -2.97
C PHE A 193 12.93 -13.45 -2.41
N ALA A 194 12.96 -14.72 -1.99
CA ALA A 194 14.14 -15.33 -1.38
C ALA A 194 15.28 -15.57 -2.39
N GLY A 195 14.92 -15.88 -3.63
CA GLY A 195 15.86 -16.25 -4.70
C GLY A 195 16.54 -15.07 -5.39
N TYR A 196 17.11 -15.38 -6.56
CA TYR A 196 17.76 -14.44 -7.48
C TYR A 196 16.93 -14.20 -8.74
N GLY A 197 15.63 -14.56 -8.75
CA GLY A 197 14.70 -14.29 -9.84
C GLY A 197 14.39 -12.80 -9.95
N GLN A 198 13.99 -12.38 -11.16
CA GLN A 198 13.40 -11.07 -11.34
C GLN A 198 12.00 -11.04 -10.72
N ASN A 199 11.67 -9.98 -10.01
CA ASN A 199 10.36 -9.80 -9.38
C ASN A 199 9.80 -8.40 -9.73
N ASP A 200 8.52 -8.22 -9.44
CA ASP A 200 7.83 -6.96 -9.67
C ASP A 200 8.09 -5.97 -8.53
N THR A 201 8.48 -4.73 -8.88
CA THR A 201 8.78 -3.69 -7.89
C THR A 201 7.52 -3.24 -7.13
N GLN A 202 6.35 -3.24 -7.76
CA GLN A 202 5.09 -2.86 -7.11
C GLN A 202 4.63 -3.95 -6.14
N GLU A 203 4.74 -5.22 -6.53
CA GLU A 203 4.44 -6.34 -5.64
C GLU A 203 5.34 -6.33 -4.41
N PHE A 204 6.65 -6.13 -4.61
CA PHE A 204 7.60 -5.99 -3.51
C PHE A 204 7.23 -4.80 -2.60
N CYS A 205 6.90 -3.64 -3.17
CA CYS A 205 6.52 -2.44 -2.42
C CYS A 205 5.31 -2.70 -1.52
N ARG A 206 4.26 -3.32 -2.06
CA ARG A 206 3.05 -3.67 -1.30
C ARG A 206 3.35 -4.59 -0.14
N VAL A 207 4.02 -5.71 -0.40
CA VAL A 207 4.33 -6.70 0.64
C VAL A 207 5.27 -6.12 1.70
N LEU A 208 6.25 -5.29 1.31
CA LEU A 208 7.13 -4.60 2.27
C LEU A 208 6.35 -3.65 3.18
N LEU A 209 5.49 -2.81 2.61
CA LEU A 209 4.69 -1.85 3.38
C LEU A 209 3.64 -2.56 4.26
N GLU A 210 3.04 -3.65 3.79
CA GLU A 210 2.13 -4.48 4.59
C GLU A 210 2.85 -5.12 5.79
N ASP A 211 4.06 -5.64 5.58
CA ASP A 211 4.88 -6.17 6.68
C ASP A 211 5.22 -5.10 7.71
N MET A 212 5.69 -3.95 7.25
CA MET A 212 6.00 -2.84 8.15
C MET A 212 4.75 -2.33 8.87
N ASN A 213 3.58 -2.30 8.20
CA ASN A 213 2.30 -1.96 8.82
C ASN A 213 1.97 -2.92 9.98
N ASN A 214 2.13 -4.22 9.76
CA ASN A 214 1.88 -5.23 10.78
C ASN A 214 2.86 -5.13 11.95
N GLU A 215 4.15 -4.97 11.68
CA GLU A 215 5.21 -4.86 12.71
C GLU A 215 5.08 -3.61 13.56
N LEU A 216 4.67 -2.48 12.95
CA LEU A 216 4.54 -1.17 13.58
C LEU A 216 3.11 -0.87 14.04
N ASN A 217 2.23 -1.88 14.01
CA ASN A 217 0.85 -1.71 14.46
C ASN A 217 0.80 -1.44 15.97
N GLU A 218 0.23 -0.30 16.36
CA GLU A 218 0.09 0.14 17.74
C GLU A 218 -1.07 -0.54 18.46
N VAL A 219 -2.00 -1.15 17.72
CA VAL A 219 -3.16 -1.83 18.29
C VAL A 219 -2.77 -3.21 18.80
N LYS A 220 -2.56 -3.35 20.11
CA LYS A 220 -2.19 -4.63 20.73
C LYS A 220 -3.37 -5.59 20.89
N LYS A 221 -4.59 -5.07 21.08
CA LYS A 221 -5.82 -5.87 21.13
C LYS A 221 -6.75 -5.41 20.03
N LYS A 222 -6.81 -6.17 18.94
CA LYS A 222 -7.68 -5.87 17.80
C LYS A 222 -9.14 -5.97 18.23
N LYS A 223 -9.92 -4.94 17.93
CA LYS A 223 -11.38 -4.99 18.09
C LYS A 223 -11.95 -6.01 17.10
N PRO A 224 -13.06 -6.71 17.44
CA PRO A 224 -13.75 -7.57 16.47
C PRO A 224 -14.18 -6.74 15.26
N TYR A 225 -14.25 -7.40 14.10
CA TYR A 225 -14.80 -6.76 12.91
C TYR A 225 -16.28 -6.42 13.14
N VAL A 226 -16.64 -5.17 12.82
CA VAL A 226 -18.02 -4.71 12.86
C VAL A 226 -18.39 -4.30 11.43
N GLU A 227 -19.45 -4.93 10.91
CA GLU A 227 -20.01 -4.56 9.61
C GLU A 227 -20.63 -3.17 9.69
N LEU A 228 -20.24 -2.29 8.78
CA LEU A 228 -20.77 -0.94 8.72
C LEU A 228 -22.24 -0.97 8.27
N LYS A 229 -23.13 -0.43 9.10
CA LYS A 229 -24.54 -0.20 8.74
C LYS A 229 -24.69 1.23 8.25
N THR A 230 -25.08 1.40 7.00
CA THR A 230 -25.16 2.70 6.32
C THR A 230 -26.56 3.31 6.38
N SER A 231 -27.59 2.47 6.60
CA SER A 231 -28.98 2.89 6.64
C SER A 231 -29.25 3.96 7.71
N GLY A 232 -29.83 5.08 7.29
CA GLY A 232 -30.16 6.22 8.17
C GLY A 232 -28.97 7.11 8.56
N LYS A 233 -27.78 6.87 8.03
CA LYS A 233 -26.57 7.66 8.29
C LYS A 233 -26.17 8.51 7.07
N SER A 234 -25.55 9.66 7.31
CA SER A 234 -24.90 10.44 6.27
C SER A 234 -23.58 9.80 5.82
N LYS A 235 -23.07 10.14 4.62
CA LYS A 235 -21.79 9.67 4.13
C LYS A 235 -20.64 9.96 5.12
N ILE A 236 -20.58 11.17 5.67
CA ILE A 236 -19.52 11.57 6.61
C ILE A 236 -19.60 10.77 7.92
N GLN A 237 -20.80 10.39 8.39
CA GLN A 237 -20.94 9.52 9.55
C GLN A 237 -20.44 8.11 9.25
N CYS A 238 -20.80 7.57 8.09
CA CYS A 238 -20.32 6.25 7.64
C CYS A 238 -18.80 6.22 7.44
N ASP A 239 -18.24 7.28 6.84
CA ASP A 239 -16.80 7.42 6.62
C ASP A 239 -16.00 7.41 7.93
N LYS A 240 -16.44 8.21 8.90
CA LYS A 240 -15.84 8.26 10.24
C LYS A 240 -15.96 6.94 10.99
N GLU A 241 -17.14 6.33 11.00
CA GLU A 241 -17.36 5.05 11.69
C GLU A 241 -16.51 3.93 11.08
N PHE A 242 -16.36 3.91 9.74
CA PHE A 242 -15.50 2.95 9.08
C PHE A 242 -14.03 3.16 9.48
N ASP A 243 -13.54 4.41 9.43
CA ASP A 243 -12.15 4.71 9.79
C ASP A 243 -11.86 4.39 11.27
N GLU A 244 -12.77 4.74 12.19
CA GLU A 244 -12.64 4.43 13.62
C GLU A 244 -12.62 2.92 13.89
N ASN A 245 -13.50 2.14 13.22
CA ASN A 245 -13.53 0.69 13.32
C ASN A 245 -12.26 0.08 12.76
N PHE A 246 -11.76 0.59 11.64
CA PHE A 246 -10.52 0.12 11.02
C PHE A 246 -9.31 0.44 11.92
N ARG A 247 -9.19 1.69 12.40
CA ARG A 247 -8.13 2.13 13.32
C ARG A 247 -8.17 1.40 14.67
N GLY A 248 -9.32 0.91 15.09
CA GLY A 248 -9.44 0.05 16.26
C GLY A 248 -8.81 -1.34 16.10
N ARG A 249 -8.38 -1.68 14.88
CA ARG A 249 -7.74 -2.95 14.52
C ARG A 249 -6.33 -2.76 13.98
N GLU A 250 -6.11 -1.69 13.24
CA GLU A 250 -4.85 -1.36 12.59
C GLU A 250 -4.56 0.12 12.68
N SER A 251 -3.42 0.47 13.26
CA SER A 251 -2.93 1.84 13.37
C SER A 251 -1.42 1.82 13.33
N SER A 252 -0.84 2.44 12.31
CA SER A 252 0.61 2.52 12.14
C SER A 252 1.01 3.74 11.34
N ILE A 253 2.29 4.08 11.40
CA ILE A 253 2.86 5.13 10.56
C ILE A 253 2.77 4.83 9.06
N VAL A 254 2.75 3.54 8.67
CA VAL A 254 2.56 3.14 7.27
C VAL A 254 1.16 3.48 6.80
N MET A 255 0.14 3.18 7.64
CA MET A 255 -1.22 3.59 7.36
C MET A 255 -1.35 5.11 7.23
N ASP A 256 -0.77 5.85 8.17
CA ASP A 256 -0.85 7.31 8.19
C ASP A 256 -0.14 7.97 7.00
N SER A 257 0.86 7.30 6.40
CA SER A 257 1.59 7.82 5.25
C SER A 257 0.97 7.42 3.91
N PHE A 258 0.64 6.13 3.73
CA PHE A 258 0.35 5.57 2.41
C PHE A 258 -1.10 5.16 2.18
N TYR A 259 -1.88 4.88 3.25
CA TYR A 259 -3.23 4.39 3.03
C TYR A 259 -4.22 5.53 2.81
N GLY A 260 -4.89 5.49 1.66
CA GLY A 260 -6.11 6.25 1.42
C GLY A 260 -7.35 5.44 1.81
N GLN A 261 -8.50 6.09 1.74
CA GLN A 261 -9.81 5.46 1.87
C GLN A 261 -10.65 5.81 0.64
N ILE A 262 -11.21 4.80 0.01
CA ILE A 262 -12.19 5.01 -1.06
C ILE A 262 -13.59 4.65 -0.58
N ILE A 263 -14.56 5.34 -1.13
CA ILE A 263 -16.00 5.07 -1.00
C ILE A 263 -16.52 4.49 -2.31
N ASN A 264 -17.24 3.37 -2.24
CA ASN A 264 -18.06 2.88 -3.33
C ASN A 264 -19.52 3.29 -3.05
N ILE A 265 -20.14 3.97 -3.99
CA ILE A 265 -21.50 4.48 -3.92
C ILE A 265 -22.36 3.66 -4.85
N PHE A 266 -23.25 2.84 -4.32
CA PHE A 266 -24.18 2.01 -5.08
C PHE A 266 -25.52 2.71 -5.20
N THR A 267 -25.90 3.09 -6.42
CA THR A 267 -27.15 3.82 -6.67
C THR A 267 -28.18 2.91 -7.34
N CYS A 268 -29.30 2.69 -6.67
CA CYS A 268 -30.46 1.99 -7.22
C CYS A 268 -31.29 2.90 -8.14
N LYS A 269 -31.95 2.33 -9.15
CA LYS A 269 -32.90 3.07 -10.02
C LYS A 269 -34.05 3.76 -9.25
N CYS A 270 -34.30 3.41 -7.98
CA CYS A 270 -35.28 4.12 -7.11
C CYS A 270 -34.68 5.34 -6.41
N GLY A 271 -33.42 5.69 -6.68
CA GLY A 271 -32.70 6.82 -6.07
C GLY A 271 -32.07 6.50 -4.70
N PHE A 272 -32.24 5.30 -4.17
CA PHE A 272 -31.58 4.89 -2.94
C PHE A 272 -30.08 4.71 -3.19
N LYS A 273 -29.26 5.22 -2.27
CA LYS A 273 -27.79 5.07 -2.29
C LYS A 273 -27.35 4.28 -1.06
N ASP A 274 -26.47 3.33 -1.31
CA ASP A 274 -25.77 2.57 -0.29
C ASP A 274 -24.26 2.76 -0.44
N TYR A 275 -23.50 2.57 0.63
CA TYR A 275 -22.08 2.91 0.69
C TYR A 275 -21.26 1.74 1.22
N SER A 276 -20.08 1.52 0.62
CA SER A 276 -19.04 0.70 1.24
C SER A 276 -17.71 1.43 1.18
N PHE A 277 -16.84 1.16 2.14
CA PHE A 277 -15.54 1.80 2.24
C PHE A 277 -14.44 0.76 2.25
N GLN A 278 -13.27 1.13 1.74
CA GLN A 278 -12.08 0.28 1.81
C GLN A 278 -10.80 1.12 1.89
N LYS A 279 -9.79 0.61 2.60
CA LYS A 279 -8.46 1.21 2.59
C LYS A 279 -7.71 0.75 1.34
N VAL A 280 -6.96 1.68 0.73
CA VAL A 280 -6.14 1.43 -0.46
C VAL A 280 -4.73 1.92 -0.23
N LEU A 281 -3.75 1.11 -0.59
CA LEU A 281 -2.32 1.42 -0.45
C LEU A 281 -1.76 2.08 -1.71
N ASP A 282 -2.20 1.61 -2.87
CA ASP A 282 -1.84 2.13 -4.19
C ASP A 282 -3.02 2.04 -5.15
N LEU A 283 -3.01 2.79 -6.23
CA LEU A 283 -3.98 2.70 -7.31
C LEU A 283 -3.36 1.97 -8.52
N PRO A 284 -3.81 0.75 -8.83
CA PRO A 284 -3.40 0.05 -10.04
C PRO A 284 -4.14 0.62 -11.26
N LEU A 285 -3.41 1.32 -12.12
CA LEU A 285 -3.95 1.94 -13.33
C LEU A 285 -3.71 1.03 -14.54
N LEU A 286 -4.78 0.59 -15.17
CA LEU A 286 -4.74 -0.34 -16.30
C LEU A 286 -4.39 0.40 -17.59
N LEU A 287 -3.28 0.01 -18.23
CA LEU A 287 -2.88 0.57 -19.51
C LEU A 287 -3.58 -0.14 -20.66
N GLN A 288 -4.40 0.61 -21.39
CA GLN A 288 -5.02 0.13 -22.63
C GLN A 288 -4.03 0.04 -23.79
N THR A 289 -4.44 -0.55 -24.90
CA THR A 289 -3.67 -0.62 -26.15
C THR A 289 -3.76 0.71 -26.90
N SER A 290 -2.97 1.68 -26.50
CA SER A 290 -2.80 2.97 -27.16
C SER A 290 -1.32 3.31 -27.26
N ASP A 291 -0.94 4.19 -28.18
CA ASP A 291 0.44 4.66 -28.28
C ASP A 291 0.80 5.61 -27.13
N MET A 292 -0.19 6.34 -26.62
CA MET A 292 -0.01 7.30 -25.53
C MET A 292 -1.32 7.47 -24.74
N VAL A 293 -1.19 7.67 -23.42
CA VAL A 293 -2.28 7.96 -22.48
C VAL A 293 -1.77 8.90 -21.38
N SER A 294 -2.64 9.72 -20.81
CA SER A 294 -2.29 10.54 -19.65
C SER A 294 -2.69 9.87 -18.33
N ILE A 295 -2.03 10.27 -17.23
CA ILE A 295 -2.45 9.86 -15.87
C ILE A 295 -3.87 10.32 -15.57
N ASP A 296 -4.27 11.51 -16.06
CA ASP A 296 -5.62 12.01 -15.89
C ASP A 296 -6.67 11.11 -16.53
N ASP A 297 -6.43 10.64 -17.78
CA ASP A 297 -7.32 9.69 -18.47
C ASP A 297 -7.41 8.34 -17.72
N LEU A 298 -6.27 7.86 -17.22
CA LEU A 298 -6.23 6.61 -16.46
C LEU A 298 -6.94 6.71 -15.11
N LEU A 299 -6.86 7.85 -14.44
CA LEU A 299 -7.61 8.10 -13.21
C LEU A 299 -9.09 8.27 -13.50
N GLU A 300 -9.47 8.96 -14.59
CA GLU A 300 -10.87 9.04 -15.02
C GLU A 300 -11.47 7.66 -15.27
N GLU A 301 -10.73 6.79 -15.96
CA GLU A 301 -11.16 5.39 -16.18
C GLU A 301 -11.25 4.60 -14.86
N TYR A 302 -10.28 4.78 -13.94
CA TYR A 302 -10.30 4.09 -12.64
C TYR A 302 -11.51 4.49 -11.78
N PHE A 303 -11.92 5.76 -11.82
CA PHE A 303 -13.03 6.31 -11.04
C PHE A 303 -14.35 6.42 -11.84
N GLU A 304 -14.40 5.92 -13.08
CA GLU A 304 -15.59 5.96 -13.93
C GLU A 304 -16.77 5.23 -13.26
N GLU A 305 -17.97 5.82 -13.35
CA GLU A 305 -19.20 5.16 -12.94
C GLU A 305 -19.48 3.94 -13.83
N GLU A 306 -19.74 2.79 -13.22
CA GLU A 306 -20.05 1.54 -13.91
C GLU A 306 -21.39 0.94 -13.45
N GLU A 307 -22.06 0.18 -14.31
CA GLU A 307 -23.15 -0.70 -13.88
C GLU A 307 -22.56 -2.02 -13.37
N ILE A 308 -22.95 -2.43 -12.15
CA ILE A 308 -22.52 -3.73 -11.62
C ILE A 308 -23.17 -4.86 -12.43
N LYS A 309 -22.42 -5.92 -12.74
CA LYS A 309 -22.82 -6.98 -13.66
C LYS A 309 -23.94 -7.89 -13.16
N PHE A 310 -24.27 -7.83 -11.90
CA PHE A 310 -25.26 -8.69 -11.27
C PHE A 310 -26.33 -7.88 -10.54
N GLU A 311 -27.53 -8.45 -10.46
CA GLU A 311 -28.62 -7.84 -9.74
C GLU A 311 -28.51 -8.06 -8.23
N THR A 312 -28.64 -6.97 -7.46
CA THR A 312 -28.69 -7.01 -5.99
C THR A 312 -30.02 -6.47 -5.50
N LYS A 313 -30.46 -6.93 -4.32
CA LYS A 313 -31.70 -6.47 -3.71
C LYS A 313 -31.48 -5.10 -3.07
N CYS A 314 -32.24 -4.11 -3.52
CA CYS A 314 -32.23 -2.78 -2.93
C CYS A 314 -32.93 -2.79 -1.58
N GLU A 315 -32.30 -2.26 -0.53
CA GLU A 315 -32.87 -2.21 0.82
C GLU A 315 -34.12 -1.35 0.90
N LYS A 316 -34.18 -0.25 0.12
CA LYS A 316 -35.34 0.66 0.14
C LYS A 316 -36.54 0.13 -0.64
N CYS A 317 -36.38 -0.29 -1.89
CA CYS A 317 -37.50 -0.69 -2.73
C CYS A 317 -37.75 -2.20 -2.78
N GLY A 318 -36.90 -3.03 -2.17
CA GLY A 318 -36.99 -4.47 -2.11
C GLY A 318 -36.79 -5.21 -3.47
N LYS A 319 -36.60 -4.48 -4.57
CA LYS A 319 -36.49 -5.07 -5.91
C LYS A 319 -35.03 -5.48 -6.20
N LYS A 320 -34.85 -6.65 -6.84
CA LYS A 320 -33.56 -7.05 -7.42
C LYS A 320 -33.33 -6.24 -8.70
N ARG A 321 -32.18 -5.59 -8.80
CA ARG A 321 -31.80 -4.73 -9.94
C ARG A 321 -30.30 -4.60 -10.06
N VAL A 322 -29.87 -4.22 -11.22
CA VAL A 322 -28.53 -3.68 -11.47
C VAL A 322 -28.45 -2.29 -10.81
N HIS A 323 -27.35 -2.06 -10.08
CA HIS A 323 -27.05 -0.78 -9.46
C HIS A 323 -25.89 -0.11 -10.22
N LYS A 324 -25.87 1.21 -10.21
CA LYS A 324 -24.71 1.96 -10.64
C LYS A 324 -23.72 2.04 -9.48
N LYS A 325 -22.44 1.86 -9.76
CA LYS A 325 -21.35 1.98 -8.80
C LYS A 325 -20.46 3.15 -9.20
N GLU A 326 -20.33 4.13 -8.33
CA GLU A 326 -19.38 5.22 -8.42
C GLU A 326 -18.29 5.00 -7.37
N VAL A 327 -17.03 5.26 -7.72
CA VAL A 327 -15.88 5.14 -6.81
C VAL A 327 -15.26 6.50 -6.63
N LYS A 328 -14.93 6.90 -5.40
CA LYS A 328 -14.21 8.14 -5.09
C LYS A 328 -13.29 7.98 -3.89
N PHE A 329 -12.34 8.87 -3.73
CA PHE A 329 -11.65 9.02 -2.45
C PHE A 329 -12.60 9.63 -1.42
N SER A 330 -12.78 8.97 -0.27
CA SER A 330 -13.32 9.63 0.92
C SER A 330 -12.21 10.26 1.75
N GLN A 331 -11.02 9.63 1.81
CA GLN A 331 -9.82 10.16 2.47
C GLN A 331 -8.59 9.89 1.58
N PRO A 332 -8.08 10.89 0.84
CA PRO A 332 -6.88 10.69 0.03
C PRO A 332 -5.63 10.55 0.91
N PRO A 333 -4.65 9.67 0.54
CA PRO A 333 -3.45 9.39 1.33
C PRO A 333 -2.49 10.58 1.38
N ASN A 334 -1.52 10.60 2.31
CA ASN A 334 -0.44 11.57 2.31
C ASN A 334 0.57 11.32 1.18
N ILE A 335 0.83 10.05 0.90
CA ILE A 335 1.65 9.61 -0.24
C ILE A 335 0.78 8.76 -1.14
N LEU A 336 0.54 9.24 -2.35
CA LEU A 336 -0.23 8.56 -3.38
C LEU A 336 0.71 7.77 -4.28
N ILE A 337 0.54 6.45 -4.33
CA ILE A 337 1.28 5.55 -5.21
C ILE A 337 0.36 5.18 -6.38
N LEU A 338 0.78 5.50 -7.60
CA LEU A 338 0.12 5.07 -8.82
C LEU A 338 0.95 3.98 -9.48
N SER A 339 0.34 2.82 -9.70
CA SER A 339 1.01 1.64 -10.27
C SER A 339 0.50 1.39 -11.68
N LEU A 340 1.38 1.61 -12.68
CA LEU A 340 1.04 1.43 -14.08
C LEU A 340 1.09 -0.07 -14.44
N GLN A 341 -0.06 -0.65 -14.75
CA GLN A 341 -0.19 -2.08 -15.04
C GLN A 341 0.35 -2.42 -16.43
N ARG A 342 1.69 -2.39 -16.58
CA ARG A 342 2.36 -2.64 -17.86
C ARG A 342 2.47 -4.11 -18.23
N ILE A 343 2.48 -5.00 -17.25
CA ILE A 343 2.64 -6.43 -17.47
C ILE A 343 1.27 -7.11 -17.54
N ASN A 344 0.95 -7.66 -18.69
CA ASN A 344 -0.21 -8.52 -18.86
C ASN A 344 0.21 -9.97 -18.58
N ASN A 345 -0.13 -10.48 -17.40
CA ASN A 345 0.24 -11.82 -16.96
C ASN A 345 -0.38 -12.94 -17.80
N ARG A 346 -1.53 -12.70 -18.46
CA ARG A 346 -2.20 -13.68 -19.32
C ARG A 346 -1.46 -13.82 -20.66
N THR A 347 -1.15 -12.70 -21.32
CA THR A 347 -0.49 -12.69 -22.63
C THR A 347 1.03 -12.73 -22.54
N LYS A 348 1.60 -12.60 -21.32
CA LYS A 348 3.04 -12.48 -21.08
C LYS A 348 3.68 -11.36 -21.93
N ARG A 349 2.96 -10.27 -22.11
CA ARG A 349 3.44 -9.11 -22.87
C ARG A 349 3.52 -7.88 -21.96
N LYS A 350 4.54 -7.05 -22.20
CA LYS A 350 4.68 -5.75 -21.58
C LYS A 350 4.06 -4.68 -22.49
N ASN A 351 3.20 -3.85 -21.91
CA ASN A 351 2.67 -2.66 -22.57
C ASN A 351 3.73 -1.56 -22.56
N THR A 352 4.12 -1.07 -23.73
CA THR A 352 5.15 -0.05 -23.94
C THR A 352 4.58 1.31 -24.32
N CYS A 353 3.27 1.54 -24.14
CA CYS A 353 2.66 2.84 -24.41
C CYS A 353 3.34 3.94 -23.60
N TYR A 354 3.38 5.14 -24.17
CA TYR A 354 3.85 6.32 -23.46
C TYR A 354 2.77 6.78 -22.49
N VAL A 355 3.17 7.00 -21.24
CA VAL A 355 2.31 7.62 -20.23
C VAL A 355 2.83 9.02 -19.96
N THR A 356 1.94 10.03 -20.05
CA THR A 356 2.24 11.39 -19.64
C THR A 356 1.72 11.62 -18.23
N PHE A 357 2.53 12.24 -17.38
CA PHE A 357 2.21 12.51 -15.98
C PHE A 357 2.72 13.88 -15.56
N PRO A 358 1.93 14.69 -14.82
CA PRO A 358 2.34 16.02 -14.38
C PRO A 358 3.27 15.94 -13.16
N GLU A 359 4.13 16.95 -12.96
CA GLU A 359 4.86 17.11 -11.68
C GLU A 359 3.94 17.53 -10.53
N ILE A 360 2.82 18.22 -10.84
CA ILE A 360 1.77 18.57 -9.87
C ILE A 360 0.47 17.96 -10.38
N LEU A 361 -0.04 16.97 -9.65
CA LEU A 361 -1.29 16.28 -9.93
C LEU A 361 -2.40 16.82 -9.03
N ASP A 362 -3.52 17.22 -9.60
CA ASP A 362 -4.72 17.59 -8.84
C ASP A 362 -5.78 16.48 -8.95
N ILE A 363 -6.12 15.89 -7.80
CA ILE A 363 -7.10 14.80 -7.73
C ILE A 363 -8.49 15.28 -7.27
N ASN A 364 -8.75 16.58 -7.25
CA ASN A 364 -10.00 17.17 -6.72
C ASN A 364 -11.27 16.51 -7.28
N LYS A 365 -11.30 16.23 -8.59
CA LYS A 365 -12.45 15.61 -9.27
C LYS A 365 -12.76 14.18 -8.82
N PHE A 366 -11.79 13.53 -8.18
CA PHE A 366 -11.89 12.14 -7.69
C PHE A 366 -12.19 12.05 -6.19
N ILE A 367 -12.40 13.18 -5.50
CA ILE A 367 -12.69 13.21 -4.08
C ILE A 367 -14.20 13.36 -3.86
N ASP A 368 -14.75 12.60 -2.91
CA ASP A 368 -16.12 12.80 -2.44
C ASP A 368 -16.15 13.95 -1.43
N VAL A 369 -16.68 15.11 -1.87
CA VAL A 369 -16.71 16.34 -1.06
C VAL A 369 -17.60 16.21 0.17
N ASP A 370 -18.61 15.32 0.13
CA ASP A 370 -19.54 15.13 1.25
C ASP A 370 -18.88 14.38 2.43
N CYS A 371 -17.71 13.76 2.23
CA CYS A 371 -16.93 13.14 3.30
C CYS A 371 -16.05 14.14 4.07
N GLY A 372 -15.93 15.39 3.60
CA GLY A 372 -15.31 16.49 4.34
C GLY A 372 -13.78 16.54 4.35
N HIS A 373 -13.10 15.74 3.52
CA HIS A 373 -11.63 15.66 3.45
C HIS A 373 -11.00 16.36 2.23
N ALA A 374 -11.74 17.22 1.56
CA ALA A 374 -11.37 17.81 0.27
C ALA A 374 -10.43 19.05 0.34
N LYS A 375 -9.76 19.32 1.47
CA LYS A 375 -9.00 20.58 1.63
C LYS A 375 -7.72 20.63 0.81
N GLU A 376 -7.00 19.50 0.69
CA GLU A 376 -5.71 19.43 0.01
C GLU A 376 -5.77 18.35 -1.08
N THR A 377 -5.90 18.79 -2.32
CA THR A 377 -6.12 17.91 -3.49
C THR A 377 -4.91 17.80 -4.41
N GLN A 378 -3.91 18.66 -4.20
CA GLN A 378 -2.71 18.71 -5.02
C GLN A 378 -1.60 17.83 -4.47
N TYR A 379 -0.94 17.14 -5.39
CA TYR A 379 0.16 16.23 -5.11
C TYR A 379 1.38 16.59 -5.94
N ILE A 380 2.57 16.49 -5.35
CA ILE A 380 3.85 16.77 -6.01
C ILE A 380 4.56 15.45 -6.27
N LEU A 381 4.93 15.21 -7.52
CA LEU A 381 5.74 14.04 -7.90
C LEU A 381 7.13 14.16 -7.30
N TYR A 382 7.54 13.14 -6.55
CA TYR A 382 8.88 13.09 -5.96
C TYR A 382 9.66 11.82 -6.32
N GLY A 383 8.98 10.75 -6.79
CA GLY A 383 9.62 9.50 -7.09
C GLY A 383 8.99 8.76 -8.26
N ILE A 384 9.81 8.08 -9.05
CA ILE A 384 9.40 7.26 -10.19
C ILE A 384 10.19 5.96 -10.16
N GLY A 385 9.49 4.83 -10.08
CA GLY A 385 10.08 3.55 -10.42
C GLY A 385 9.96 3.31 -11.92
N ASN A 386 11.08 3.11 -12.60
CA ASN A 386 11.14 2.84 -14.02
C ASN A 386 11.46 1.36 -14.27
N HIS A 387 10.95 0.81 -15.38
CA HIS A 387 11.32 -0.52 -15.87
C HIS A 387 11.65 -0.46 -17.36
N SER A 388 12.88 -0.77 -17.73
CA SER A 388 13.33 -0.92 -19.12
C SER A 388 13.44 -2.39 -19.50
N GLY A 389 13.36 -2.70 -20.81
CA GLY A 389 13.45 -4.07 -21.30
C GLY A 389 12.12 -4.81 -21.36
N THR A 390 12.19 -6.14 -21.40
CA THR A 390 11.04 -7.06 -21.51
C THR A 390 10.65 -7.65 -20.17
N ILE A 391 9.59 -8.49 -20.12
CA ILE A 391 9.16 -9.16 -18.88
C ILE A 391 10.28 -10.04 -18.28
N ASN A 392 10.98 -10.80 -19.14
CA ASN A 392 11.96 -11.78 -18.69
C ASN A 392 13.39 -11.19 -18.57
N PHE A 393 13.65 -10.09 -19.25
CA PHE A 393 14.99 -9.43 -19.32
C PHE A 393 14.79 -7.94 -19.21
N GLY A 394 14.53 -7.48 -17.98
CA GLY A 394 14.30 -6.09 -17.68
C GLY A 394 15.21 -5.58 -16.57
N HIS A 395 15.23 -4.28 -16.41
CA HIS A 395 15.98 -3.61 -15.37
C HIS A 395 15.16 -2.49 -14.77
N TYR A 396 15.10 -2.46 -13.44
CA TYR A 396 14.44 -1.40 -12.68
C TYR A 396 15.46 -0.36 -12.21
N TYR A 397 15.07 0.91 -12.21
CA TYR A 397 15.82 2.03 -11.65
C TYR A 397 14.86 3.12 -11.18
N ALA A 398 15.29 3.94 -10.23
CA ALA A 398 14.46 5.00 -9.68
C ALA A 398 14.90 6.39 -10.16
N TYR A 399 13.93 7.28 -10.40
CA TYR A 399 14.15 8.72 -10.39
C TYR A 399 13.56 9.29 -9.13
N VAL A 400 14.35 10.08 -8.40
CA VAL A 400 13.93 10.70 -7.15
C VAL A 400 14.29 12.19 -7.16
N LYS A 401 13.33 13.03 -6.77
CA LYS A 401 13.53 14.47 -6.57
C LYS A 401 13.94 14.73 -5.14
N LEU A 402 15.17 15.15 -4.93
CA LEU A 402 15.68 15.46 -3.60
C LEU A 402 15.30 16.89 -3.15
N ASN A 403 15.60 17.23 -1.89
CA ASN A 403 15.27 18.53 -1.30
C ASN A 403 16.02 19.70 -1.95
N ASP A 404 17.13 19.44 -2.67
CA ASP A 404 17.84 20.42 -3.50
C ASP A 404 17.09 20.79 -4.80
N LYS A 405 15.89 20.21 -4.97
CA LYS A 405 14.99 20.36 -6.12
C LYS A 405 15.48 19.73 -7.42
N TYR A 406 16.60 19.01 -7.41
CA TYR A 406 17.09 18.28 -8.56
C TYR A 406 16.61 16.84 -8.56
N TRP A 407 16.44 16.29 -9.76
CA TRP A 407 16.17 14.89 -9.98
C TRP A 407 17.47 14.10 -10.05
N TYR A 408 17.45 12.92 -9.42
CA TYR A 408 18.55 11.96 -9.44
C TYR A 408 18.06 10.62 -9.95
N GLU A 409 18.91 9.98 -10.77
CA GLU A 409 18.74 8.58 -11.16
C GLU A 409 19.51 7.73 -10.14
N PHE A 410 18.79 6.82 -9.51
CA PHE A 410 19.33 5.76 -8.67
C PHE A 410 19.24 4.45 -9.44
N ASN A 411 20.36 4.00 -9.96
CA ASN A 411 20.52 2.81 -10.78
C ASN A 411 21.43 1.84 -10.05
N ASP A 412 20.85 1.07 -9.13
CA ASP A 412 21.57 0.23 -8.18
C ASP A 412 22.67 1.01 -7.43
N SER A 413 23.93 0.64 -7.59
CA SER A 413 25.06 1.30 -6.93
C SER A 413 25.41 2.66 -7.54
N MET A 414 24.95 2.96 -8.74
CA MET A 414 25.24 4.22 -9.42
C MET A 414 24.14 5.24 -9.15
N VAL A 415 24.56 6.46 -8.79
CA VAL A 415 23.66 7.60 -8.62
C VAL A 415 24.18 8.75 -9.42
N ARG A 416 23.30 9.37 -10.20
CA ARG A 416 23.67 10.55 -11.00
C ARG A 416 22.56 11.60 -10.98
N ARG A 417 22.96 12.86 -10.95
CA ARG A 417 22.02 13.97 -11.12
C ARG A 417 21.53 14.03 -12.57
N ILE A 418 20.23 14.23 -12.76
CA ILE A 418 19.62 14.37 -14.08
C ILE A 418 19.66 15.87 -14.46
N SER A 419 20.37 16.18 -15.56
CA SER A 419 20.44 17.53 -16.09
C SER A 419 19.14 17.87 -16.86
N GLY A 420 18.59 19.06 -16.65
CA GLY A 420 17.37 19.53 -17.36
C GLY A 420 16.04 18.98 -16.87
N GLY A 421 16.03 18.21 -15.74
CA GLY A 421 14.82 17.62 -15.20
C GLY A 421 14.46 16.28 -15.83
N ILE A 422 13.30 15.72 -15.42
CA ILE A 422 12.79 14.44 -15.95
C ILE A 422 11.91 14.65 -17.18
N ASN A 423 11.81 13.63 -18.01
CA ASN A 423 10.81 13.58 -19.06
C ASN A 423 9.49 13.04 -18.46
N THR A 424 8.47 13.90 -18.43
CA THR A 424 7.13 13.55 -17.95
C THR A 424 6.30 12.76 -18.97
N ARG A 425 6.89 12.37 -20.10
CA ARG A 425 6.35 11.44 -21.09
C ARG A 425 7.25 10.22 -21.16
N SER A 426 6.81 9.09 -20.61
CA SER A 426 7.65 7.92 -20.41
C SER A 426 6.96 6.61 -20.80
N ASN A 427 7.69 5.73 -21.48
CA ASN A 427 7.30 4.33 -21.70
C ASN A 427 7.98 3.36 -20.71
N THR A 428 8.83 3.88 -19.83
CA THR A 428 9.51 3.11 -18.77
C THR A 428 8.93 3.34 -17.38
N ALA A 429 8.25 4.46 -17.11
CA ALA A 429 7.58 4.69 -15.83
C ALA A 429 6.66 3.51 -15.49
N TYR A 430 6.83 2.96 -14.28
CA TYR A 430 6.12 1.77 -13.80
C TYR A 430 5.36 2.04 -12.52
N THR A 431 5.95 2.80 -11.58
CA THR A 431 5.31 3.31 -10.37
C THR A 431 5.60 4.80 -10.22
N LEU A 432 4.60 5.59 -9.83
CA LEU A 432 4.72 7.02 -9.56
C LEU A 432 4.41 7.28 -8.10
N PHE A 433 5.26 8.05 -7.44
CA PHE A 433 5.11 8.41 -6.03
C PHE A 433 4.88 9.91 -5.91
N TYR A 434 3.71 10.26 -5.45
CA TYR A 434 3.28 11.63 -5.24
C TYR A 434 3.11 11.92 -3.75
N LYS A 435 3.64 13.03 -3.27
CA LYS A 435 3.39 13.52 -1.90
C LYS A 435 2.34 14.64 -1.91
N LYS A 436 1.43 14.62 -0.94
CA LYS A 436 0.43 15.67 -0.76
C LYS A 436 1.14 17.03 -0.58
N ARG A 437 0.65 18.04 -1.27
CA ARG A 437 1.13 19.43 -1.13
C ARG A 437 0.50 20.01 0.13
N ILE A 438 1.33 20.33 1.12
CA ILE A 438 0.92 20.94 2.38
C ILE A 438 1.12 22.45 2.29
#